data_023779cb9be1dc78b599277233205b81
#
_entry.id   023779cb9be1dc78b599277233205b81
#
_cell.length_a   1.000
_cell.length_b   1.000
_cell.length_c   1.000
_cell.angle_alpha   90.00
_cell.angle_beta   90.00
_cell.angle_gamma   90.00
#
_symmetry.space_group_name_H-M   'P 1'
#
loop_
_entity.id
_entity.type
_entity.pdbx_description
1 polymer ?
#
loop_
_entity_poly.entity_id
_entity_poly.type
_entity_poly.pdbx_seq_one_letter_code
_entity_poly.pdbx_strand_id
1 'polypeptide(L)'
;MENIHIERIVEMDNALISPINALLHQLSSRDITLTESSLRQIIENDACHLFIIYCGHEVAGMLTLGVYSSPTGRKAWIEDVVVDQKHRGKGLGRQLVQHAISYTRKLAPITLMLTSNPARKEANALYRSEGFEQRCTNVYKMEL
;
A
#
# COMPACT_ATOMS: atom_id res chain seq x y z
N MET A 1 24.44 -5.49 -7.78
CA MET A 1 23.31 -4.58 -7.48
C MET A 1 22.00 -5.33 -7.59
N GLU A 2 21.16 -5.15 -6.59
CA GLU A 2 19.80 -5.71 -6.63
C GLU A 2 18.95 -4.97 -7.65
N ASN A 3 18.19 -5.71 -8.44
CA ASN A 3 17.22 -5.13 -9.36
C ASN A 3 15.92 -4.84 -8.61
N ILE A 4 15.63 -3.55 -8.39
CA ILE A 4 14.42 -3.10 -7.69
C ILE A 4 13.41 -2.66 -8.74
N HIS A 5 12.20 -3.22 -8.67
CA HIS A 5 11.10 -2.78 -9.54
C HIS A 5 9.75 -2.94 -8.86
N ILE A 6 8.78 -2.16 -9.30
CA ILE A 6 7.40 -2.18 -8.79
C ILE A 6 6.50 -2.64 -9.93
N GLU A 7 5.60 -3.57 -9.62
CA GLU A 7 4.57 -4.03 -10.54
C GLU A 7 3.19 -3.83 -9.94
N ARG A 8 2.25 -3.38 -10.77
CA ARG A 8 0.84 -3.45 -10.44
C ARG A 8 0.36 -4.87 -10.79
N ILE A 9 -0.29 -5.52 -9.82
CA ILE A 9 -0.79 -6.88 -10.02
C ILE A 9 -2.17 -6.82 -10.67
N VAL A 10 -2.25 -7.26 -11.93
CA VAL A 10 -3.48 -7.23 -12.73
C VAL A 10 -4.00 -8.61 -13.07
N GLU A 11 -3.19 -9.64 -12.89
CA GLU A 11 -3.57 -11.04 -13.14
C GLU A 11 -3.36 -11.86 -11.88
N MET A 12 -4.26 -12.84 -11.67
CA MET A 12 -4.16 -13.74 -10.54
C MET A 12 -2.89 -14.60 -10.64
N ASP A 13 -2.14 -14.64 -9.54
CA ASP A 13 -0.93 -15.43 -9.41
C ASP A 13 -0.90 -16.02 -7.99
N ASN A 14 -1.11 -17.33 -7.90
CA ASN A 14 -1.13 -18.02 -6.61
C ASN A 14 0.21 -17.98 -5.88
N ALA A 15 1.31 -17.76 -6.61
CA ALA A 15 2.63 -17.63 -6.01
C ALA A 15 2.76 -16.38 -5.14
N LEU A 16 1.86 -15.40 -5.27
CA LEU A 16 1.86 -14.18 -4.45
C LEU A 16 1.23 -14.38 -3.07
N ILE A 17 0.42 -15.42 -2.88
CA ILE A 17 -0.34 -15.61 -1.63
C ILE A 17 0.61 -15.78 -0.43
N SER A 18 1.60 -16.65 -0.54
CA SER A 18 2.55 -16.90 0.55
C SER A 18 3.39 -15.67 0.90
N PRO A 19 4.04 -14.98 -0.06
CA PRO A 19 4.81 -13.76 0.28
C PRO A 19 3.93 -12.63 0.82
N ILE A 20 2.72 -12.44 0.31
CA ILE A 20 1.81 -11.41 0.85
C ILE A 20 1.43 -11.73 2.30
N ASN A 21 1.13 -12.99 2.60
CA ASN A 21 0.82 -13.40 3.98
C ASN A 21 2.00 -13.19 4.91
N ALA A 22 3.23 -13.42 4.44
CA ALA A 22 4.42 -13.13 5.22
C ALA A 22 4.54 -11.64 5.54
N LEU A 23 4.19 -10.76 4.58
CA LEU A 23 4.16 -9.32 4.80
C LEU A 23 3.04 -8.92 5.77
N LEU A 24 1.86 -9.52 5.65
CA LEU A 24 0.73 -9.23 6.55
C LEU A 24 1.07 -9.54 8.00
N HIS A 25 1.79 -10.62 8.27
CA HIS A 25 2.22 -10.96 9.63
C HIS A 25 3.21 -9.95 10.20
N GLN A 26 3.94 -9.24 9.36
CA GLN A 26 4.83 -8.15 9.79
C GLN A 26 4.10 -6.82 9.97
N LEU A 27 3.00 -6.62 9.25
CA LEU A 27 2.23 -5.39 9.28
C LEU A 27 1.33 -5.29 10.51
N SER A 28 0.75 -6.40 10.94
CA SER A 28 -0.28 -6.42 11.98
C SER A 28 -0.09 -7.62 12.90
N SER A 29 -0.36 -7.41 14.20
CA SER A 29 -0.44 -8.49 15.19
C SER A 29 -1.74 -9.31 15.07
N ARG A 30 -2.70 -8.86 14.26
CA ARG A 30 -3.95 -9.58 14.01
C ARG A 30 -3.67 -10.78 13.13
N ASP A 31 -4.41 -11.86 13.38
CA ASP A 31 -4.32 -13.08 12.58
C ASP A 31 -5.13 -12.90 11.29
N ILE A 32 -4.52 -12.23 10.32
CA ILE A 32 -5.12 -11.97 9.01
C ILE A 32 -4.42 -12.84 7.97
N THR A 33 -5.20 -13.61 7.23
CA THR A 33 -4.69 -14.46 6.17
C THR A 33 -5.39 -14.13 4.86
N LEU A 34 -4.59 -13.82 3.83
CA LEU A 34 -5.08 -13.63 2.47
C LEU A 34 -5.31 -15.02 1.85
N THR A 35 -6.50 -15.22 1.28
CA THR A 35 -6.85 -16.42 0.54
C THR A 35 -6.80 -16.13 -0.97
N GLU A 36 -6.84 -17.18 -1.78
CA GLU A 36 -6.98 -17.07 -3.23
C GLU A 36 -8.21 -16.23 -3.61
N SER A 37 -9.33 -16.48 -2.95
CA SER A 37 -10.57 -15.75 -3.19
C SER A 37 -10.43 -14.26 -2.87
N SER A 38 -9.84 -13.89 -1.72
CA SER A 38 -9.67 -12.50 -1.35
C SER A 38 -8.66 -11.77 -2.22
N LEU A 39 -7.59 -12.44 -2.65
CA LEU A 39 -6.64 -11.84 -3.60
C LEU A 39 -7.31 -11.58 -4.95
N ARG A 40 -8.11 -12.55 -5.44
CA ARG A 40 -8.85 -12.39 -6.69
C ARG A 40 -9.82 -11.21 -6.63
N GLN A 41 -10.52 -11.04 -5.52
CA GLN A 41 -11.42 -9.89 -5.32
C GLN A 41 -10.68 -8.55 -5.42
N ILE A 42 -9.47 -8.47 -4.89
CA ILE A 42 -8.66 -7.25 -4.99
C ILE A 42 -8.26 -7.00 -6.44
N ILE A 43 -7.73 -8.02 -7.11
CA ILE A 43 -7.22 -7.89 -8.49
C ILE A 43 -8.34 -7.57 -9.48
N GLU A 44 -9.50 -8.18 -9.32
CA GLU A 44 -10.64 -7.99 -10.23
C GLU A 44 -11.45 -6.71 -9.95
N ASN A 45 -11.15 -6.02 -8.85
CA ASN A 45 -11.83 -4.76 -8.51
C ASN A 45 -11.08 -3.58 -9.12
N ASP A 46 -11.72 -2.89 -10.06
CA ASP A 46 -11.12 -1.74 -10.75
C ASP A 46 -10.77 -0.57 -9.81
N ALA A 47 -11.40 -0.51 -8.63
CA ALA A 47 -11.12 0.52 -7.63
C ALA A 47 -9.90 0.20 -6.76
N CYS A 48 -9.37 -1.02 -6.84
CA CYS A 48 -8.23 -1.47 -6.04
C CYS A 48 -7.00 -1.68 -6.91
N HIS A 49 -5.86 -1.15 -6.45
CA HIS A 49 -4.58 -1.26 -7.16
C HIS A 49 -3.57 -1.81 -6.19
N LEU A 50 -3.17 -3.06 -6.38
CA LEU A 50 -2.14 -3.71 -5.57
C LEU A 50 -0.79 -3.54 -6.26
N PHE A 51 0.14 -2.89 -5.58
CA PHE A 51 1.52 -2.73 -6.04
C PHE A 51 2.46 -3.58 -5.21
N ILE A 52 3.31 -4.34 -5.89
CA ILE A 52 4.35 -5.15 -5.25
C ILE A 52 5.71 -4.60 -5.67
N ILE A 53 6.60 -4.40 -4.70
CA ILE A 53 8.00 -4.05 -4.96
C ILE A 53 8.85 -5.30 -4.82
N TYR A 54 9.70 -5.52 -5.80
CA TYR A 54 10.59 -6.68 -5.89
C TYR A 54 12.04 -6.28 -5.72
N CYS A 55 12.79 -7.11 -5.01
CA CYS A 55 14.25 -7.14 -5.07
C CYS A 55 14.64 -8.37 -5.91
N GLY A 56 15.07 -8.16 -7.15
CA GLY A 56 15.22 -9.27 -8.09
C GLY A 56 13.89 -9.95 -8.33
N HIS A 57 13.79 -11.23 -8.00
CA HIS A 57 12.55 -12.01 -8.10
C HIS A 57 11.81 -12.15 -6.77
N GLU A 58 12.36 -11.59 -5.70
CA GLU A 58 11.79 -11.72 -4.35
C GLU A 58 10.83 -10.57 -4.07
N VAL A 59 9.65 -10.90 -3.54
CA VAL A 59 8.68 -9.92 -3.05
C VAL A 59 9.28 -9.24 -1.80
N ALA A 60 9.51 -7.94 -1.89
CA ALA A 60 10.14 -7.17 -0.82
C ALA A 60 9.16 -6.26 -0.08
N GLY A 61 8.00 -5.97 -0.65
CA GLY A 61 7.02 -5.11 -0.02
C GLY A 61 5.76 -4.96 -0.86
N MET A 62 4.77 -4.29 -0.29
CA MET A 62 3.50 -4.04 -0.96
C MET A 62 2.86 -2.73 -0.53
N LEU A 63 1.95 -2.25 -1.35
CA LEU A 63 1.09 -1.10 -1.07
C LEU A 63 -0.21 -1.29 -1.85
N THR A 64 -1.36 -1.03 -1.22
CA THR A 64 -2.64 -1.02 -1.91
C THR A 64 -3.13 0.42 -2.03
N LEU A 65 -3.66 0.77 -3.20
CA LEU A 65 -4.27 2.07 -3.47
C LEU A 65 -5.73 1.85 -3.83
N GLY A 66 -6.65 2.41 -3.02
CA GLY A 66 -8.08 2.43 -3.34
C GLY A 66 -8.44 3.76 -3.97
N VAL A 67 -9.30 3.74 -5.00
CA VAL A 67 -9.76 4.95 -5.68
C VAL A 67 -11.28 4.93 -5.76
N TYR A 68 -11.92 6.00 -5.32
CA TYR A 68 -13.37 6.12 -5.40
C TYR A 68 -13.78 7.59 -5.56
N SER A 69 -15.05 7.80 -5.89
CA SER A 69 -15.62 9.14 -6.04
C SER A 69 -16.77 9.34 -5.07
N SER A 70 -16.91 10.57 -4.60
CA SER A 70 -18.08 11.02 -3.83
C SER A 70 -18.48 12.39 -4.35
N PRO A 71 -19.61 12.96 -3.90
CA PRO A 71 -20.03 14.29 -4.37
C PRO A 71 -18.98 15.40 -4.19
N THR A 72 -18.06 15.25 -3.22
CA THR A 72 -17.01 16.22 -3.01
C THR A 72 -15.77 15.99 -3.88
N GLY A 73 -15.76 14.95 -4.71
CA GLY A 73 -14.69 14.70 -5.66
C GLY A 73 -14.10 13.30 -5.57
N ARG A 74 -13.07 13.08 -6.38
CA ARG A 74 -12.35 11.80 -6.43
C ARG A 74 -11.33 11.72 -5.29
N LYS A 75 -11.22 10.54 -4.71
CA LYS A 75 -10.32 10.29 -3.58
C LYS A 75 -9.56 9.00 -3.80
N ALA A 76 -8.33 8.99 -3.30
CA ALA A 76 -7.52 7.79 -3.25
C ALA A 76 -6.98 7.60 -1.83
N TRP A 77 -6.86 6.33 -1.41
CA TRP A 77 -6.34 5.95 -0.10
C TRP A 77 -5.23 4.93 -0.25
N ILE A 78 -4.12 5.20 0.42
CA ILE A 78 -3.03 4.23 0.57
C ILE A 78 -3.33 3.34 1.77
N GLU A 79 -3.27 2.03 1.55
CA GLU A 79 -3.54 1.00 2.55
C GLU A 79 -2.41 -0.01 2.61
N ASP A 80 -2.16 -0.58 3.79
CA ASP A 80 -1.34 -1.76 3.99
C ASP A 80 0.07 -1.64 3.38
N VAL A 81 0.75 -0.53 3.67
CA VAL A 81 2.14 -0.34 3.24
C VAL A 81 3.06 -1.14 4.16
N VAL A 82 3.79 -2.08 3.60
CA VAL A 82 4.76 -2.86 4.37
C VAL A 82 5.96 -3.25 3.51
N VAL A 83 7.14 -3.17 4.09
CA VAL A 83 8.40 -3.66 3.52
C VAL A 83 8.90 -4.79 4.41
N ASP A 84 9.28 -5.90 3.79
CA ASP A 84 9.84 -7.06 4.49
C ASP A 84 11.05 -6.62 5.32
N GLN A 85 11.11 -7.09 6.58
CA GLN A 85 12.19 -6.76 7.52
C GLN A 85 13.58 -6.96 6.92
N LYS A 86 13.79 -8.01 6.12
CA LYS A 86 15.10 -8.28 5.50
C LYS A 86 15.46 -7.32 4.37
N HIS A 87 14.53 -6.51 3.93
CA HIS A 87 14.75 -5.50 2.88
C HIS A 87 14.60 -4.06 3.39
N ARG A 88 14.46 -3.87 4.69
CA ARG A 88 14.37 -2.52 5.29
C ARG A 88 15.69 -1.79 5.22
N GLY A 89 15.64 -0.47 5.29
CA GLY A 89 16.84 0.38 5.23
C GLY A 89 17.35 0.62 3.81
N LYS A 90 16.63 0.21 2.78
CA LYS A 90 16.99 0.39 1.36
C LYS A 90 16.13 1.43 0.64
N GLY A 91 15.26 2.12 1.36
CA GLY A 91 14.36 3.13 0.77
C GLY A 91 13.18 2.56 -0.01
N LEU A 92 12.82 1.29 0.17
CA LEU A 92 11.75 0.66 -0.60
C LEU A 92 10.37 1.19 -0.24
N GLY A 93 10.14 1.51 1.03
CA GLY A 93 8.89 2.13 1.47
C GLY A 93 8.67 3.47 0.80
N ARG A 94 9.72 4.28 0.70
CA ARG A 94 9.68 5.56 -0.02
C ARG A 94 9.37 5.36 -1.49
N GLN A 95 10.00 4.37 -2.13
CA GLN A 95 9.73 4.07 -3.54
C GLN A 95 8.28 3.67 -3.78
N LEU A 96 7.70 2.85 -2.89
CA LEU A 96 6.29 2.46 -2.96
C LEU A 96 5.38 3.69 -2.86
N VAL A 97 5.63 4.55 -1.88
CA VAL A 97 4.81 5.76 -1.66
C VAL A 97 4.94 6.72 -2.84
N GLN A 98 6.15 6.94 -3.35
CA GLN A 98 6.38 7.78 -4.52
C GLN A 98 5.67 7.22 -5.77
N HIS A 99 5.66 5.90 -5.92
CA HIS A 99 4.95 5.24 -7.02
C HIS A 99 3.45 5.48 -6.92
N ALA A 100 2.87 5.34 -5.72
CA ALA A 100 1.45 5.63 -5.49
C ALA A 100 1.11 7.09 -5.78
N ILE A 101 1.96 8.02 -5.37
CA ILE A 101 1.78 9.45 -5.65
C ILE A 101 1.79 9.71 -7.16
N SER A 102 2.77 9.15 -7.87
CA SER A 102 2.89 9.33 -9.32
C SER A 102 1.70 8.74 -10.07
N TYR A 103 1.23 7.56 -9.65
CA TYR A 103 0.03 6.95 -10.22
C TYR A 103 -1.21 7.81 -9.98
N THR A 104 -1.39 8.26 -8.74
CA THR A 104 -2.56 9.07 -8.35
C THR A 104 -2.56 10.42 -9.08
N ARG A 105 -1.39 11.02 -9.29
CA ARG A 105 -1.26 12.30 -10.00
C ARG A 105 -1.83 12.24 -11.41
N LYS A 106 -1.76 11.09 -12.07
CA LYS A 106 -2.35 10.89 -13.41
C LYS A 106 -3.87 10.91 -13.40
N LEU A 107 -4.48 10.75 -12.21
CA LEU A 107 -5.92 10.77 -12.02
C LEU A 107 -6.44 12.14 -11.54
N ALA A 108 -5.57 13.13 -11.44
CA ALA A 108 -5.92 14.47 -10.95
C ALA A 108 -7.06 15.10 -11.76
N PRO A 109 -7.95 15.93 -11.16
CA PRO A 109 -7.92 16.33 -9.75
C PRO A 109 -8.41 15.22 -8.81
N ILE A 110 -7.65 14.98 -7.75
CA ILE A 110 -7.90 13.89 -6.79
C ILE A 110 -7.19 14.22 -5.48
N THR A 111 -7.75 13.76 -4.35
CA THR A 111 -7.08 13.87 -3.05
C THR A 111 -6.55 12.51 -2.64
N LEU A 112 -5.27 12.43 -2.34
CA LEU A 112 -4.61 11.22 -1.86
C LEU A 112 -4.47 11.27 -0.34
N MET A 113 -4.95 10.26 0.34
CA MET A 113 -5.00 10.18 1.80
C MET A 113 -4.43 8.85 2.30
N LEU A 114 -4.03 8.85 3.56
CA LEU A 114 -3.66 7.65 4.30
C LEU A 114 -3.89 7.91 5.79
N THR A 115 -3.94 6.83 6.57
CA THR A 115 -3.90 6.93 8.03
C THR A 115 -2.64 6.22 8.54
N SER A 116 -2.07 6.74 9.62
CA SER A 116 -0.87 6.18 10.23
C SER A 116 -0.92 6.38 11.73
N ASN A 117 -0.54 5.35 12.48
CA ASN A 117 -0.47 5.43 13.93
C ASN A 117 0.61 6.46 14.32
N PRO A 118 0.33 7.37 15.26
CA PRO A 118 1.32 8.36 15.73
C PRO A 118 2.63 7.76 16.24
N ALA A 119 2.59 6.52 16.74
CA ALA A 119 3.78 5.82 17.24
C ALA A 119 4.76 5.41 16.12
N ARG A 120 4.31 5.37 14.87
CA ARG A 120 5.14 5.01 13.71
C ARG A 120 5.92 6.23 13.23
N LYS A 121 6.92 6.62 14.00
CA LYS A 121 7.66 7.87 13.79
C LYS A 121 8.38 7.93 12.44
N GLU A 122 9.01 6.84 12.03
CA GLU A 122 9.72 6.78 10.74
C GLU A 122 8.77 6.87 9.55
N ALA A 123 7.66 6.14 9.60
CA ALA A 123 6.64 6.20 8.55
C ALA A 123 6.02 7.59 8.45
N ASN A 124 5.67 8.19 9.58
CA ASN A 124 5.10 9.55 9.60
C ASN A 124 6.09 10.59 9.04
N ALA A 125 7.39 10.46 9.37
CA ALA A 125 8.42 11.33 8.83
C ALA A 125 8.54 11.17 7.30
N LEU A 126 8.44 9.94 6.80
CA LEU A 126 8.42 9.65 5.37
C LEU A 126 7.26 10.35 4.68
N TYR A 127 6.04 10.21 5.22
CA TYR A 127 4.86 10.81 4.62
C TYR A 127 4.96 12.33 4.56
N ARG A 128 5.40 12.98 5.65
CA ARG A 128 5.61 14.42 5.66
C ARG A 128 6.68 14.86 4.64
N SER A 129 7.77 14.11 4.54
CA SER A 129 8.84 14.43 3.58
C SER A 129 8.39 14.28 2.13
N GLU A 130 7.39 13.43 1.86
CA GLU A 130 6.82 13.26 0.54
C GLU A 130 5.70 14.26 0.21
N GLY A 131 5.37 15.16 1.14
CA GLY A 131 4.43 16.24 0.90
C GLY A 131 3.04 16.03 1.49
N PHE A 132 2.82 14.95 2.26
CA PHE A 132 1.55 14.77 2.97
C PHE A 132 1.45 15.74 4.14
N GLU A 133 0.28 16.31 4.33
CA GLU A 133 -0.04 17.17 5.46
C GLU A 133 -0.93 16.43 6.44
N GLN A 134 -0.59 16.51 7.73
CA GLN A 134 -1.42 15.94 8.78
C GLN A 134 -2.72 16.74 8.90
N ARG A 135 -3.86 16.05 8.89
CA ARG A 135 -5.16 16.68 9.05
C ARG A 135 -5.61 16.63 10.50
N CYS A 136 -6.28 17.69 10.93
CA CYS A 136 -6.96 17.75 12.23
C CYS A 136 -8.36 17.17 12.05
N THR A 137 -8.46 15.84 12.14
CA THR A 137 -9.73 15.13 11.96
C THR A 137 -9.72 13.87 12.84
N ASN A 138 -10.89 13.34 13.14
CA ASN A 138 -11.02 12.08 13.86
C ASN A 138 -11.30 10.94 12.89
N VAL A 139 -10.68 9.80 13.13
CA VAL A 139 -10.95 8.56 12.41
C VAL A 139 -11.78 7.66 13.34
N TYR A 140 -12.93 7.22 12.87
CA TYR A 140 -13.80 6.31 13.60
C TYR A 140 -13.81 4.96 12.91
N LYS A 141 -13.88 3.90 13.72
CA LYS A 141 -13.86 2.52 13.23
C LYS A 141 -14.96 1.71 13.93
N MET A 142 -15.61 0.85 13.16
CA MET A 142 -16.56 -0.13 13.68
C MET A 142 -16.36 -1.45 12.94
N GLU A 143 -16.14 -2.52 13.68
CA GLU A 143 -16.11 -3.87 13.10
C GLU A 143 -17.53 -4.41 13.01
N LEU A 144 -17.93 -4.92 11.86
CA LEU A 144 -19.28 -5.45 11.61
C LEU A 144 -19.25 -6.91 11.22
#